data_2b0c39ca20fbff8e98cdff88bcf7fbfa
#
_entry.id   2b0c39ca20fbff8e98cdff88bcf7fbfa
#
_cell.length_a   1.000
_cell.length_b   1.000
_cell.length_c   1.000
_cell.angle_alpha   90.00
_cell.angle_beta   90.00
_cell.angle_gamma   90.00
#
_symmetry.space_group_name_H-M   'P 1'
#
loop_
_entity.id
_entity.type
_entity.pdbx_description
1 polymer ?
#
loop_
_entity_poly.entity_id
_entity_poly.type
_entity_poly.pdbx_seq_one_letter_code
_entity_poly.pdbx_strand_id
1 'polypeptide(L)'
;MGKRMAALALAVCMALPLFGCGGKLKAQSLTEGITVRTIDTHTDLTGDSTAVMDFAAALLRQTAEPEGVLLSPVSVLYALGMTANGASGDTLTQLEQVMGMDLTALNDYLYTYRMSLPENTKKCKLSLANSLWLRDIFRVDDAFLDTCANYYGAEAYRSAFDDSLVTDLNRWVDNKTDGMISSLLNQPPTDRTMLYLVNAVCFDAKWQEPYEKSDIEQGATFTAADGVRQTADLLWSKESVYLSDDNTTGFMKYYDGGRYAFVALLPSEGVSIADYVAGLTGGKLHALLNEHRYGTVEAAIPRFTASSSLELSDALKAMGVTDAFDASRADLRAMGGAPNDQLYVSAVLHKTYLSLDENGTKAAAVTAVVADTASAEPPEVHRVVLDRPFVYMIVDTHANLPLFLGTVTQMNG
;
A
#
# COMPACT_ATOMS: atom_id res chain seq x y z
N MET A 1 -14.52 -64.04 31.66
CA MET A 1 -14.07 -63.55 30.33
C MET A 1 -15.15 -62.58 29.85
N GLY A 2 -14.90 -61.27 29.97
CA GLY A 2 -15.86 -60.24 29.56
C GLY A 2 -15.10 -59.13 28.87
N LYS A 3 -15.22 -59.00 27.54
CA LYS A 3 -14.66 -57.97 26.73
C LYS A 3 -15.44 -56.67 26.95
N ARG A 4 -14.82 -55.64 27.50
CA ARG A 4 -15.35 -54.28 27.52
C ARG A 4 -14.99 -53.60 26.21
N MET A 5 -15.99 -53.31 25.39
CA MET A 5 -15.89 -52.42 24.23
C MET A 5 -15.89 -50.97 24.74
N ALA A 6 -14.82 -50.23 24.49
CA ALA A 6 -14.77 -48.80 24.70
C ALA A 6 -15.34 -48.12 23.45
N ALA A 7 -16.45 -47.40 23.61
CA ALA A 7 -17.00 -46.53 22.59
C ALA A 7 -16.22 -45.21 22.57
N LEU A 8 -15.56 -44.92 21.44
CA LEU A 8 -14.91 -43.65 21.18
C LEU A 8 -15.99 -42.68 20.70
N ALA A 9 -16.37 -41.73 21.53
CA ALA A 9 -17.25 -40.63 21.15
C ALA A 9 -16.41 -39.57 20.39
N LEU A 10 -16.63 -39.50 19.09
CA LEU A 10 -16.08 -38.43 18.24
C LEU A 10 -16.87 -37.15 18.53
N ALA A 11 -16.30 -36.24 19.30
CA ALA A 11 -16.84 -34.89 19.47
C ALA A 11 -16.56 -34.08 18.18
N VAL A 12 -17.57 -33.96 17.35
CA VAL A 12 -17.56 -32.99 16.22
C VAL A 12 -17.75 -31.61 16.84
N CYS A 13 -16.63 -30.87 17.00
CA CYS A 13 -16.69 -29.45 17.26
C CYS A 13 -17.23 -28.76 16.01
N MET A 14 -18.52 -28.44 15.98
CA MET A 14 -19.06 -27.44 15.04
C MET A 14 -18.48 -26.11 15.45
N ALA A 15 -17.49 -25.62 14.68
CA ALA A 15 -17.09 -24.26 14.72
C ALA A 15 -18.25 -23.43 14.14
N LEU A 16 -19.04 -22.82 15.00
CA LEU A 16 -19.97 -21.77 14.61
C LEU A 16 -19.14 -20.60 14.10
N PRO A 17 -19.33 -20.13 12.87
CA PRO A 17 -18.72 -18.90 12.43
C PRO A 17 -19.28 -17.78 13.31
N LEU A 18 -18.40 -17.08 14.03
CA LEU A 18 -18.71 -15.80 14.65
C LEU A 18 -19.01 -14.82 13.52
N PHE A 19 -20.29 -14.69 13.17
CA PHE A 19 -20.75 -13.62 12.30
C PHE A 19 -20.50 -12.30 13.05
N GLY A 20 -19.42 -11.60 12.66
CA GLY A 20 -19.28 -10.19 12.94
C GLY A 20 -20.52 -9.47 12.42
N CYS A 21 -21.01 -8.47 13.12
CA CYS A 21 -22.20 -7.66 12.80
C CYS A 21 -21.99 -6.75 11.58
N GLY A 22 -21.37 -7.21 10.51
CA GLY A 22 -21.33 -6.55 9.20
C GLY A 22 -22.54 -6.97 8.38
N GLY A 23 -23.48 -6.05 8.12
CA GLY A 23 -24.62 -6.35 7.26
C GLY A 23 -24.16 -6.84 5.87
N LYS A 24 -24.90 -7.76 5.26
CA LYS A 24 -24.58 -8.34 3.95
C LYS A 24 -24.58 -7.23 2.87
N LEU A 25 -23.61 -7.26 1.94
CA LEU A 25 -23.60 -6.40 0.77
C LEU A 25 -24.82 -6.68 -0.11
N LYS A 26 -25.40 -5.66 -0.73
CA LYS A 26 -26.45 -5.84 -1.76
C LYS A 26 -25.85 -6.19 -3.10
N ALA A 27 -24.64 -5.68 -3.38
CA ALA A 27 -23.88 -6.04 -4.58
C ALA A 27 -23.66 -7.55 -4.67
N GLN A 28 -23.82 -8.09 -5.86
CA GLN A 28 -23.57 -9.51 -6.13
C GLN A 28 -22.08 -9.76 -6.23
N SER A 29 -21.53 -10.63 -5.38
CA SER A 29 -20.17 -11.12 -5.56
C SER A 29 -20.09 -11.98 -6.82
N LEU A 30 -19.07 -11.75 -7.65
CA LEU A 30 -18.77 -12.50 -8.85
C LEU A 30 -17.62 -13.51 -8.63
N THR A 31 -16.85 -13.34 -7.56
CA THR A 31 -15.71 -14.21 -7.22
C THR A 31 -16.03 -15.18 -6.08
N GLU A 32 -17.21 -15.09 -5.47
CA GLU A 32 -17.67 -16.05 -4.45
C GLU A 32 -17.79 -17.45 -5.06
N GLY A 33 -17.11 -18.43 -4.45
CA GLY A 33 -17.14 -19.84 -4.92
C GLY A 33 -16.06 -20.17 -5.96
N ILE A 34 -15.24 -19.23 -6.41
CA ILE A 34 -14.07 -19.54 -7.24
C ILE A 34 -13.06 -20.32 -6.38
N THR A 35 -12.64 -21.48 -6.88
CA THR A 35 -11.60 -22.27 -6.24
C THR A 35 -10.23 -21.63 -6.45
N VAL A 36 -9.63 -21.15 -5.37
CA VAL A 36 -8.27 -20.60 -5.40
C VAL A 36 -7.26 -21.75 -5.60
N ARG A 37 -6.35 -21.57 -6.55
CA ARG A 37 -5.31 -22.54 -6.92
C ARG A 37 -3.93 -21.98 -6.59
N THR A 38 -2.98 -22.86 -6.27
CA THR A 38 -1.57 -22.49 -6.26
C THR A 38 -1.06 -22.39 -7.69
N ILE A 39 -0.41 -21.28 -8.01
CA ILE A 39 0.22 -21.04 -9.32
C ILE A 39 1.72 -21.24 -9.14
N ASP A 40 2.33 -21.98 -10.05
CA ASP A 40 3.78 -22.19 -10.06
C ASP A 40 4.45 -21.01 -10.77
N THR A 41 5.18 -20.19 -10.02
CA THR A 41 5.90 -19.01 -10.51
C THR A 41 7.34 -19.04 -10.01
N HIS A 42 8.25 -18.45 -10.77
CA HIS A 42 9.69 -18.39 -10.46
C HIS A 42 10.22 -16.94 -10.53
N THR A 43 9.52 -16.01 -9.91
CA THR A 43 9.88 -14.58 -9.96
C THR A 43 10.86 -14.22 -8.86
N ASP A 44 11.93 -13.52 -9.22
CA ASP A 44 12.84 -12.87 -8.26
C ASP A 44 12.28 -11.50 -7.86
N LEU A 45 11.67 -11.45 -6.68
CA LEU A 45 11.04 -10.22 -6.18
C LEU A 45 12.02 -9.06 -6.02
N THR A 46 13.30 -9.35 -5.73
CA THR A 46 14.32 -8.30 -5.53
C THR A 46 14.86 -7.78 -6.85
N GLY A 47 15.05 -8.66 -7.82
CA GLY A 47 15.53 -8.30 -9.17
C GLY A 47 14.56 -7.40 -9.92
N ASP A 48 13.27 -7.67 -9.79
CA ASP A 48 12.20 -6.95 -10.51
C ASP A 48 11.69 -5.71 -9.75
N SER A 49 12.18 -5.43 -8.53
CA SER A 49 11.72 -4.30 -7.71
C SER A 49 11.99 -2.93 -8.32
N THR A 50 12.95 -2.81 -9.23
CA THR A 50 13.30 -1.52 -9.90
C THR A 50 12.12 -0.96 -10.67
N ALA A 51 11.38 -1.77 -11.44
CA ALA A 51 10.20 -1.31 -12.18
C ALA A 51 9.11 -0.79 -11.22
N VAL A 52 8.91 -1.46 -10.08
CA VAL A 52 7.96 -1.01 -9.06
C VAL A 52 8.39 0.30 -8.42
N MET A 53 9.68 0.50 -8.19
CA MET A 53 10.22 1.77 -7.68
C MET A 53 10.11 2.91 -8.70
N ASP A 54 10.31 2.63 -9.99
CA ASP A 54 10.10 3.61 -11.06
C ASP A 54 8.63 4.02 -11.16
N PHE A 55 7.72 3.06 -11.09
CA PHE A 55 6.28 3.32 -11.00
C PHE A 55 5.94 4.15 -9.76
N ALA A 56 6.46 3.77 -8.58
CA ALA A 56 6.22 4.47 -7.33
C ALA A 56 6.68 5.94 -7.37
N ALA A 57 7.89 6.19 -7.87
CA ALA A 57 8.43 7.53 -8.01
C ALA A 57 7.63 8.36 -9.04
N ALA A 58 7.23 7.75 -10.16
CA ALA A 58 6.40 8.40 -11.17
C ALA A 58 5.02 8.77 -10.61
N LEU A 59 4.38 7.85 -9.89
CA LEU A 59 3.09 8.09 -9.27
C LEU A 59 3.17 9.22 -8.21
N LEU A 60 4.20 9.22 -7.35
CA LEU A 60 4.40 10.28 -6.38
C LEU A 60 4.55 11.65 -7.05
N ARG A 61 5.33 11.75 -8.14
CA ARG A 61 5.49 13.02 -8.88
C ARG A 61 4.19 13.55 -9.46
N GLN A 62 3.25 12.67 -9.84
CA GLN A 62 1.96 13.07 -10.41
C GLN A 62 0.89 13.38 -9.36
N THR A 63 1.11 12.98 -8.11
CA THR A 63 0.12 13.09 -7.04
C THR A 63 0.60 13.92 -5.84
N ALA A 64 1.83 14.45 -5.89
CA ALA A 64 2.36 15.28 -4.81
C ALA A 64 1.53 16.56 -4.65
N GLU A 65 1.04 16.77 -3.43
CA GLU A 65 0.21 17.92 -3.05
C GLU A 65 0.93 18.78 -2.01
N PRO A 66 0.62 20.09 -1.93
CA PRO A 66 1.23 20.99 -0.96
C PRO A 66 1.02 20.55 0.51
N GLU A 67 -0.10 19.93 0.82
CA GLU A 67 -0.43 19.43 2.16
C GLU A 67 0.23 18.10 2.49
N GLY A 68 0.93 17.49 1.53
CA GLY A 68 1.49 16.15 1.62
C GLY A 68 0.57 15.08 1.03
N VAL A 69 1.13 13.91 0.78
CA VAL A 69 0.41 12.77 0.19
C VAL A 69 0.88 11.47 0.81
N LEU A 70 0.01 10.48 0.82
CA LEU A 70 0.32 9.09 1.15
C LEU A 70 -0.24 8.18 0.06
N LEU A 71 0.62 7.36 -0.53
CA LEU A 71 0.32 6.41 -1.58
C LEU A 71 0.70 4.99 -1.17
N SER A 72 0.07 4.01 -1.80
CA SER A 72 0.56 2.64 -1.83
C SER A 72 0.78 2.21 -3.28
N PRO A 73 1.99 2.36 -3.82
CA PRO A 73 2.28 2.04 -5.22
C PRO A 73 1.98 0.58 -5.58
N VAL A 74 2.35 -0.36 -4.71
CA VAL A 74 2.08 -1.79 -4.93
C VAL A 74 0.58 -2.06 -5.06
N SER A 75 -0.22 -1.39 -4.28
CA SER A 75 -1.67 -1.54 -4.28
C SER A 75 -2.29 -1.00 -5.58
N VAL A 76 -1.78 0.12 -6.10
CA VAL A 76 -2.18 0.64 -7.42
C VAL A 76 -1.77 -0.32 -8.54
N LEU A 77 -0.57 -0.94 -8.44
CA LEU A 77 -0.15 -1.98 -9.39
C LEU A 77 -1.10 -3.18 -9.39
N TYR A 78 -1.62 -3.61 -8.25
CA TYR A 78 -2.66 -4.65 -8.20
C TYR A 78 -3.91 -4.24 -8.97
N ALA A 79 -4.40 -3.01 -8.81
CA ALA A 79 -5.57 -2.51 -9.53
C ALA A 79 -5.34 -2.43 -11.04
N LEU A 80 -4.18 -1.89 -11.46
CA LEU A 80 -3.80 -1.79 -12.88
C LEU A 80 -3.56 -3.17 -13.50
N GLY A 81 -2.93 -4.09 -12.78
CA GLY A 81 -2.69 -5.45 -13.23
C GLY A 81 -4.00 -6.22 -13.48
N MET A 82 -4.99 -6.07 -12.59
CA MET A 82 -6.33 -6.62 -12.86
C MET A 82 -6.93 -6.02 -14.13
N THR A 83 -6.79 -4.70 -14.32
CA THR A 83 -7.29 -4.03 -15.52
C THR A 83 -6.57 -4.54 -16.78
N ALA A 84 -5.26 -4.72 -16.73
CA ALA A 84 -4.44 -5.21 -17.82
C ALA A 84 -4.83 -6.63 -18.26
N ASN A 85 -5.24 -7.50 -17.31
CA ASN A 85 -5.76 -8.83 -17.66
C ASN A 85 -7.10 -8.80 -18.42
N GLY A 86 -7.81 -7.69 -18.35
CA GLY A 86 -9.01 -7.45 -19.14
C GLY A 86 -8.79 -6.63 -20.40
N ALA A 87 -7.57 -6.11 -20.60
CA ALA A 87 -7.22 -5.21 -21.70
C ALA A 87 -6.62 -5.95 -22.91
N SER A 88 -6.66 -5.28 -24.06
CA SER A 88 -6.04 -5.72 -25.31
C SER A 88 -5.51 -4.52 -26.10
N GLY A 89 -4.69 -4.78 -27.12
CA GLY A 89 -4.19 -3.77 -28.06
C GLY A 89 -3.47 -2.62 -27.36
N ASP A 90 -3.73 -1.37 -27.78
CA ASP A 90 -3.08 -0.18 -27.28
C ASP A 90 -3.38 0.06 -25.80
N THR A 91 -4.57 -0.30 -25.33
CA THR A 91 -4.93 -0.21 -23.89
C THR A 91 -4.02 -1.06 -23.03
N LEU A 92 -3.77 -2.32 -23.40
CA LEU A 92 -2.83 -3.18 -22.71
C LEU A 92 -1.40 -2.64 -22.79
N THR A 93 -0.95 -2.24 -23.98
CA THR A 93 0.41 -1.71 -24.19
C THR A 93 0.69 -0.49 -23.30
N GLN A 94 -0.26 0.44 -23.17
CA GLN A 94 -0.12 1.61 -22.29
C GLN A 94 -0.02 1.21 -20.82
N LEU A 95 -0.81 0.24 -20.37
CA LEU A 95 -0.76 -0.27 -19.01
C LEU A 95 0.60 -0.94 -18.71
N GLU A 96 1.08 -1.81 -19.58
CA GLU A 96 2.39 -2.48 -19.45
C GLU A 96 3.54 -1.46 -19.42
N GLN A 97 3.51 -0.45 -20.30
CA GLN A 97 4.53 0.61 -20.32
C GLN A 97 4.58 1.39 -19.01
N VAL A 98 3.43 1.75 -18.46
CA VAL A 98 3.35 2.53 -17.20
C VAL A 98 3.75 1.69 -15.99
N MET A 99 3.40 0.40 -15.98
CA MET A 99 3.79 -0.52 -14.90
C MET A 99 5.23 -1.01 -15.02
N GLY A 100 5.87 -0.83 -16.19
CA GLY A 100 7.26 -1.20 -16.44
C GLY A 100 7.50 -2.71 -16.58
N MET A 101 6.44 -3.49 -16.76
CA MET A 101 6.46 -4.95 -16.91
C MET A 101 5.42 -5.40 -17.93
N ASP A 102 5.71 -6.47 -18.70
CA ASP A 102 4.67 -7.14 -19.45
C ASP A 102 3.67 -7.85 -18.50
N LEU A 103 2.49 -8.13 -19.02
CA LEU A 103 1.39 -8.66 -18.21
C LEU A 103 1.73 -10.00 -17.52
N THR A 104 2.49 -10.88 -18.20
CA THR A 104 2.86 -12.18 -17.64
C THR A 104 3.83 -12.01 -16.45
N ALA A 105 4.87 -11.22 -16.65
CA ALA A 105 5.85 -10.89 -15.60
C ALA A 105 5.16 -10.20 -14.42
N LEU A 106 4.26 -9.26 -14.68
CA LEU A 106 3.50 -8.57 -13.63
C LEU A 106 2.60 -9.51 -12.83
N ASN A 107 1.86 -10.40 -13.52
CA ASN A 107 1.00 -11.40 -12.87
C ASN A 107 1.83 -12.29 -11.92
N ASP A 108 2.95 -12.81 -12.41
CA ASP A 108 3.82 -13.67 -11.63
C ASP A 108 4.47 -12.92 -10.46
N TYR A 109 4.89 -11.66 -10.67
CA TYR A 109 5.46 -10.81 -9.64
C TYR A 109 4.46 -10.54 -8.51
N LEU A 110 3.27 -10.05 -8.84
CA LEU A 110 2.25 -9.70 -7.85
C LEU A 110 1.70 -10.93 -7.12
N TYR A 111 1.57 -12.06 -7.82
CA TYR A 111 1.20 -13.33 -7.20
C TYR A 111 2.27 -13.79 -6.20
N THR A 112 3.54 -13.84 -6.64
CA THR A 112 4.66 -14.27 -5.80
C THR A 112 4.81 -13.37 -4.59
N TYR A 113 4.68 -12.04 -4.77
CA TYR A 113 4.69 -11.10 -3.67
C TYR A 113 3.56 -11.38 -2.67
N ARG A 114 2.32 -11.52 -3.14
CA ARG A 114 1.17 -11.83 -2.28
C ARG A 114 1.37 -13.14 -1.49
N MET A 115 1.90 -14.17 -2.14
CA MET A 115 2.15 -15.45 -1.50
C MET A 115 3.33 -15.43 -0.52
N SER A 116 4.24 -14.46 -0.66
CA SER A 116 5.36 -14.26 0.27
C SER A 116 4.96 -13.54 1.56
N LEU A 117 3.78 -12.91 1.60
CA LEU A 117 3.35 -12.13 2.76
C LEU A 117 3.13 -13.05 3.97
N PRO A 118 3.63 -12.68 5.16
CA PRO A 118 3.39 -13.42 6.37
C PRO A 118 1.92 -13.30 6.81
N GLU A 119 1.47 -14.25 7.61
CA GLU A 119 0.19 -14.12 8.28
C GLU A 119 0.17 -12.90 9.21
N ASN A 120 -0.97 -12.21 9.22
CA ASN A 120 -1.18 -11.09 10.11
C ASN A 120 -1.15 -11.53 11.58
N THR A 121 -0.41 -10.78 12.39
CA THR A 121 -0.28 -11.00 13.84
C THR A 121 -0.88 -9.82 14.62
N LYS A 122 -0.87 -9.91 15.96
CA LYS A 122 -1.24 -8.76 16.81
C LYS A 122 -0.19 -7.63 16.80
N LYS A 123 1.01 -7.91 16.30
CA LYS A 123 2.11 -6.95 16.29
C LYS A 123 2.40 -6.37 14.91
N CYS A 124 1.96 -7.05 13.85
CA CYS A 124 2.15 -6.60 12.49
C CYS A 124 1.00 -7.09 11.62
N LYS A 125 0.26 -6.18 11.04
CA LYS A 125 -0.82 -6.43 10.09
C LYS A 125 -0.60 -5.60 8.83
N LEU A 126 -0.65 -6.26 7.70
CA LEU A 126 -0.73 -5.64 6.38
C LEU A 126 -2.00 -6.13 5.70
N SER A 127 -2.91 -5.23 5.40
CA SER A 127 -4.12 -5.52 4.63
C SER A 127 -4.01 -4.89 3.26
N LEU A 128 -3.89 -5.72 2.23
CA LEU A 128 -3.96 -5.34 0.82
C LEU A 128 -5.30 -5.83 0.28
N ALA A 129 -6.23 -4.94 0.05
CA ALA A 129 -7.55 -5.30 -0.44
C ALA A 129 -7.85 -4.64 -1.78
N ASN A 130 -8.16 -5.45 -2.77
CA ASN A 130 -8.41 -5.03 -4.14
C ASN A 130 -9.79 -5.52 -4.58
N SER A 131 -10.56 -4.67 -5.25
CA SER A 131 -11.83 -5.08 -5.81
C SER A 131 -12.20 -4.31 -7.07
N LEU A 132 -12.99 -4.98 -7.92
CA LEU A 132 -13.62 -4.40 -9.10
C LEU A 132 -15.11 -4.30 -8.83
N TRP A 133 -15.70 -3.14 -9.15
CA TRP A 133 -17.13 -2.93 -9.04
C TRP A 133 -17.66 -2.58 -10.43
N LEU A 134 -18.52 -3.44 -10.97
CA LEU A 134 -19.05 -3.33 -12.32
C LEU A 134 -20.54 -3.06 -12.28
N ARG A 135 -20.99 -2.20 -13.20
CA ARG A 135 -22.42 -1.96 -13.40
C ARG A 135 -23.12 -3.25 -13.80
N ASP A 136 -24.34 -3.46 -13.34
CA ASP A 136 -25.11 -4.71 -13.45
C ASP A 136 -25.50 -5.11 -14.89
N ILE A 137 -25.41 -4.18 -15.84
CA ILE A 137 -25.59 -4.43 -17.28
C ILE A 137 -24.43 -5.25 -17.89
N PHE A 138 -23.32 -5.41 -17.16
CA PHE A 138 -22.08 -6.02 -17.66
C PHE A 138 -22.04 -7.52 -17.36
N ARG A 139 -21.73 -8.33 -18.38
CA ARG A 139 -21.39 -9.74 -18.23
C ARG A 139 -19.87 -9.87 -18.17
N VAL A 140 -19.36 -10.37 -17.06
CA VAL A 140 -17.93 -10.61 -16.86
C VAL A 140 -17.60 -12.05 -17.25
N ASP A 141 -16.47 -12.25 -17.91
CA ASP A 141 -16.01 -13.58 -18.31
C ASP A 141 -15.42 -14.35 -17.14
N ASP A 142 -15.76 -15.63 -17.04
CA ASP A 142 -15.31 -16.51 -15.95
C ASP A 142 -13.78 -16.63 -15.91
N ALA A 143 -13.10 -16.63 -17.06
CA ALA A 143 -11.63 -16.68 -17.15
C ALA A 143 -10.98 -15.44 -16.54
N PHE A 144 -11.57 -14.26 -16.75
CA PHE A 144 -11.10 -13.01 -16.14
C PHE A 144 -11.30 -13.03 -14.62
N LEU A 145 -12.46 -13.47 -14.13
CA LEU A 145 -12.74 -13.61 -12.71
C LEU A 145 -11.80 -14.63 -12.04
N ASP A 146 -11.53 -15.75 -12.70
CA ASP A 146 -10.58 -16.76 -12.26
C ASP A 146 -9.16 -16.18 -12.10
N THR A 147 -8.72 -15.35 -13.06
CA THR A 147 -7.43 -14.64 -12.99
C THR A 147 -7.40 -13.66 -11.82
N CYS A 148 -8.43 -12.82 -11.67
CA CYS A 148 -8.52 -11.87 -10.56
C CYS A 148 -8.47 -12.56 -9.19
N ALA A 149 -9.18 -13.67 -9.02
CA ALA A 149 -9.20 -14.42 -7.77
C ALA A 149 -7.86 -15.10 -7.49
N ASN A 150 -7.26 -15.75 -8.49
CA ASN A 150 -6.08 -16.59 -8.31
C ASN A 150 -4.77 -15.77 -8.22
N TYR A 151 -4.51 -14.86 -9.16
CA TYR A 151 -3.28 -14.06 -9.13
C TYR A 151 -3.33 -12.94 -8.10
N TYR A 152 -4.45 -12.24 -8.01
CA TYR A 152 -4.57 -10.99 -7.24
C TYR A 152 -5.25 -11.16 -5.89
N GLY A 153 -5.92 -12.30 -5.63
CA GLY A 153 -6.75 -12.47 -4.44
C GLY A 153 -7.86 -11.42 -4.36
N ALA A 154 -8.27 -10.90 -5.52
CA ALA A 154 -9.20 -9.80 -5.62
C ALA A 154 -10.65 -10.25 -5.61
N GLU A 155 -11.53 -9.35 -5.19
CA GLU A 155 -12.97 -9.53 -5.21
C GLU A 155 -13.57 -8.73 -6.37
N ALA A 156 -14.57 -9.29 -7.03
CA ALA A 156 -15.32 -8.61 -8.05
C ALA A 156 -16.81 -8.58 -7.69
N TYR A 157 -17.45 -7.45 -7.91
CA TYR A 157 -18.83 -7.21 -7.56
C TYR A 157 -19.62 -6.62 -8.71
N ARG A 158 -20.88 -7.04 -8.83
CA ARG A 158 -21.87 -6.44 -9.73
C ARG A 158 -22.88 -5.65 -8.92
N SER A 159 -23.14 -4.40 -9.31
CA SER A 159 -24.05 -3.49 -8.61
C SER A 159 -24.85 -2.61 -9.58
N ALA A 160 -26.01 -2.15 -9.15
CA ALA A 160 -26.85 -1.22 -9.91
C ALA A 160 -26.23 0.18 -10.08
N PHE A 161 -25.17 0.50 -9.37
CA PHE A 161 -24.51 1.82 -9.38
C PHE A 161 -25.45 2.97 -8.98
N ASP A 162 -26.25 2.70 -7.99
CA ASP A 162 -27.12 3.66 -7.29
C ASP A 162 -26.62 3.95 -5.87
N ASP A 163 -27.45 4.55 -5.01
CA ASP A 163 -27.11 4.83 -3.60
C ASP A 163 -26.66 3.59 -2.82
N SER A 164 -27.08 2.39 -3.24
CA SER A 164 -26.66 1.15 -2.58
C SER A 164 -25.18 0.84 -2.80
N LEU A 165 -24.58 1.24 -3.92
CA LEU A 165 -23.17 1.08 -4.18
C LEU A 165 -22.32 1.84 -3.16
N VAL A 166 -22.70 3.10 -2.82
CA VAL A 166 -22.00 3.90 -1.81
C VAL A 166 -21.96 3.17 -0.47
N THR A 167 -23.13 2.63 -0.07
CA THR A 167 -23.24 1.87 1.18
C THR A 167 -22.39 0.61 1.16
N ASP A 168 -22.46 -0.16 0.09
CA ASP A 168 -21.77 -1.43 -0.03
C ASP A 168 -20.26 -1.25 -0.13
N LEU A 169 -19.81 -0.27 -0.92
CA LEU A 169 -18.39 0.00 -1.11
C LEU A 169 -17.76 0.53 0.19
N ASN A 170 -18.42 1.45 0.88
CA ASN A 170 -17.93 1.95 2.18
C ASN A 170 -17.90 0.84 3.23
N ARG A 171 -18.90 -0.03 3.27
CA ARG A 171 -18.89 -1.19 4.16
C ARG A 171 -17.79 -2.18 3.80
N TRP A 172 -17.55 -2.40 2.51
CA TRP A 172 -16.47 -3.27 2.05
C TRP A 172 -15.11 -2.75 2.53
N VAL A 173 -14.83 -1.45 2.31
CA VAL A 173 -13.55 -0.87 2.72
C VAL A 173 -13.38 -0.87 4.25
N ASP A 174 -14.41 -0.55 5.00
CA ASP A 174 -14.41 -0.58 6.47
C ASP A 174 -14.06 -1.98 7.00
N ASN A 175 -14.69 -3.01 6.45
CA ASN A 175 -14.42 -4.41 6.82
C ASN A 175 -13.01 -4.86 6.43
N LYS A 176 -12.50 -4.45 5.25
CA LYS A 176 -11.17 -4.86 4.76
C LYS A 176 -10.03 -4.16 5.48
N THR A 177 -10.32 -3.06 6.15
CA THR A 177 -9.34 -2.24 6.86
C THR A 177 -9.50 -2.24 8.38
N ASP A 178 -10.25 -3.21 8.92
CA ASP A 178 -10.53 -3.31 10.38
C ASP A 178 -11.03 -1.97 10.96
N GLY A 179 -11.86 -1.22 10.22
CA GLY A 179 -12.41 0.08 10.62
C GLY A 179 -11.46 1.29 10.49
N MET A 180 -10.24 1.09 9.99
CA MET A 180 -9.28 2.20 9.81
C MET A 180 -9.70 3.15 8.69
N ILE A 181 -10.41 2.64 7.68
CA ILE A 181 -10.99 3.44 6.60
C ILE A 181 -12.49 3.20 6.58
N SER A 182 -13.27 4.15 7.09
CA SER A 182 -14.72 4.02 7.24
C SER A 182 -15.52 4.40 6.00
N SER A 183 -14.94 5.14 5.05
CA SER A 183 -15.63 5.56 3.83
C SER A 183 -14.68 5.83 2.69
N LEU A 184 -15.13 5.56 1.47
CA LEU A 184 -14.40 5.83 0.22
C LEU A 184 -15.23 6.69 -0.74
N LEU A 185 -16.53 6.42 -0.85
CA LEU A 185 -17.48 7.22 -1.64
C LEU A 185 -18.45 7.96 -0.75
N ASN A 186 -18.74 9.23 -1.12
CA ASN A 186 -19.71 10.09 -0.41
C ASN A 186 -20.96 10.40 -1.26
N GLN A 187 -20.90 10.07 -2.55
CA GLN A 187 -21.98 10.32 -3.49
C GLN A 187 -22.13 9.14 -4.46
N PRO A 188 -23.33 8.86 -4.96
CA PRO A 188 -23.54 7.82 -5.95
C PRO A 188 -22.83 8.18 -7.26
N PRO A 189 -22.43 7.16 -8.05
CA PRO A 189 -21.82 7.37 -9.36
C PRO A 189 -22.83 7.95 -10.35
N THR A 190 -22.31 8.53 -11.42
CA THR A 190 -23.15 9.00 -12.54
C THR A 190 -23.65 7.83 -13.39
N ASP A 191 -24.66 8.09 -14.26
CA ASP A 191 -25.17 7.08 -15.20
C ASP A 191 -24.11 6.58 -16.19
N ARG A 192 -23.03 7.33 -16.40
CA ARG A 192 -21.92 6.98 -17.30
C ARG A 192 -20.86 6.12 -16.61
N THR A 193 -20.91 5.98 -15.31
CA THR A 193 -19.91 5.20 -14.58
C THR A 193 -20.14 3.71 -14.79
N MET A 194 -19.14 3.00 -15.33
CA MET A 194 -19.22 1.58 -15.69
C MET A 194 -18.41 0.69 -14.75
N LEU A 195 -17.22 1.13 -14.34
CA LEU A 195 -16.28 0.36 -13.55
C LEU A 195 -15.56 1.25 -12.56
N TYR A 196 -15.55 0.83 -11.30
CA TYR A 196 -14.62 1.32 -10.29
C TYR A 196 -13.56 0.26 -9.98
N LEU A 197 -12.31 0.67 -10.02
CA LEU A 197 -11.20 -0.05 -9.39
C LEU A 197 -11.05 0.51 -7.98
N VAL A 198 -11.15 -0.35 -7.00
CA VAL A 198 -11.10 0.04 -5.58
C VAL A 198 -9.96 -0.67 -4.90
N ASN A 199 -9.18 0.14 -4.24
CA ASN A 199 -7.96 -0.29 -3.61
C ASN A 199 -7.88 0.32 -2.21
N ALA A 200 -7.71 -0.53 -1.20
CA ALA A 200 -7.60 -0.12 0.19
C ALA A 200 -6.42 -0.83 0.85
N VAL A 201 -5.56 -0.04 1.46
CA VAL A 201 -4.36 -0.56 2.14
C VAL A 201 -4.25 0.02 3.52
N CYS A 202 -4.01 -0.86 4.48
CA CYS A 202 -3.73 -0.51 5.86
C CYS A 202 -2.50 -1.23 6.36
N PHE A 203 -1.72 -0.53 7.14
CA PHE A 203 -0.57 -1.07 7.84
C PHE A 203 -0.66 -0.73 9.33
N ASP A 204 -0.59 -1.75 10.18
CA ASP A 204 -0.60 -1.64 11.64
C ASP A 204 0.53 -2.52 12.17
N ALA A 205 1.65 -1.91 12.53
CA ALA A 205 2.82 -2.64 13.00
C ALA A 205 3.52 -1.91 14.14
N LYS A 206 4.03 -2.69 15.10
CA LYS A 206 4.83 -2.19 16.21
C LYS A 206 6.26 -1.97 15.76
N TRP A 207 6.93 -0.97 16.35
CA TRP A 207 8.37 -0.87 16.23
C TRP A 207 9.04 -2.12 16.81
N GLN A 208 10.15 -2.51 16.24
CA GLN A 208 11.04 -3.50 16.82
C GLN A 208 11.57 -3.00 18.18
N GLU A 209 11.91 -1.71 18.24
CA GLU A 209 12.28 -0.98 19.44
C GLU A 209 11.33 0.22 19.61
N PRO A 210 10.26 0.08 20.41
CA PRO A 210 9.35 1.18 20.73
C PRO A 210 10.04 2.29 21.53
N TYR A 211 9.54 3.51 21.42
CA TYR A 211 10.05 4.66 22.17
C TYR A 211 9.54 4.66 23.61
N GLU A 212 10.42 5.00 24.54
CA GLU A 212 10.06 5.29 25.91
C GLU A 212 9.62 6.76 26.06
N LYS A 213 9.02 7.09 27.22
CA LYS A 213 8.60 8.48 27.47
C LYS A 213 9.77 9.47 27.49
N SER A 214 10.97 9.01 27.87
CA SER A 214 12.22 9.78 27.87
C SER A 214 12.69 10.13 26.47
N ASP A 215 12.25 9.39 25.46
CA ASP A 215 12.66 9.56 24.07
C ASP A 215 11.77 10.55 23.32
N ILE A 216 10.74 11.09 24.00
CA ILE A 216 9.77 12.02 23.41
C ILE A 216 10.14 13.45 23.79
N GLU A 217 10.58 14.23 22.82
CA GLU A 217 10.74 15.68 22.93
C GLU A 217 9.42 16.36 22.57
N GLN A 218 8.71 16.85 23.58
CA GLN A 218 7.45 17.54 23.40
C GLN A 218 7.63 18.99 22.96
N GLY A 219 6.79 19.44 22.06
CA GLY A 219 6.74 20.85 21.67
C GLY A 219 7.93 21.32 20.84
N ALA A 220 8.64 20.42 20.19
CA ALA A 220 9.70 20.76 19.24
C ALA A 220 9.12 21.54 18.03
N THR A 221 10.01 22.21 17.29
CA THR A 221 9.60 22.98 16.12
C THR A 221 9.74 22.14 14.85
N PHE A 222 8.66 22.07 14.08
CA PHE A 222 8.67 21.62 12.68
C PHE A 222 8.48 22.85 11.78
N THR A 223 9.33 23.03 10.79
CA THR A 223 9.18 24.10 9.80
C THR A 223 8.49 23.57 8.55
N ALA A 224 7.23 23.95 8.32
CA ALA A 224 6.44 23.50 7.20
C ALA A 224 7.00 23.98 5.84
N ALA A 225 6.48 23.41 4.74
CA ALA A 225 6.93 23.74 3.38
C ALA A 225 6.74 25.22 3.00
N ASP A 226 5.76 25.90 3.58
CA ASP A 226 5.51 27.32 3.42
C ASP A 226 6.36 28.22 4.35
N GLY A 227 7.23 27.61 5.19
CA GLY A 227 8.07 28.28 6.15
C GLY A 227 7.41 28.58 7.51
N VAL A 228 6.14 28.20 7.70
CA VAL A 228 5.43 28.36 8.99
C VAL A 228 5.99 27.38 10.01
N ARG A 229 6.31 27.90 11.19
CA ARG A 229 6.75 27.08 12.32
C ARG A 229 5.56 26.48 13.06
N GLN A 230 5.57 25.18 13.17
CA GLN A 230 4.52 24.39 13.81
C GLN A 230 5.12 23.60 14.99
N THR A 231 4.27 23.23 15.93
CA THR A 231 4.68 22.40 17.07
C THR A 231 4.54 20.92 16.72
N ALA A 232 5.55 20.13 17.06
CA ALA A 232 5.55 18.67 16.89
C ALA A 232 6.16 17.99 18.11
N ASP A 233 5.72 16.77 18.42
CA ASP A 233 6.43 15.88 19.35
C ASP A 233 7.42 15.04 18.53
N LEU A 234 8.70 15.14 18.82
CA LEU A 234 9.76 14.37 18.18
C LEU A 234 10.06 13.10 18.98
N LEU A 235 10.09 11.99 18.28
CA LEU A 235 10.43 10.67 18.81
C LEU A 235 11.90 10.37 18.48
N TRP A 236 12.77 10.37 19.48
CA TRP A 236 14.21 10.19 19.36
C TRP A 236 14.59 8.72 19.48
N SER A 237 15.47 8.25 18.59
CA SER A 237 16.03 6.89 18.63
C SER A 237 17.45 6.86 18.09
N LYS A 238 18.12 5.71 18.29
CA LYS A 238 19.39 5.39 17.66
C LYS A 238 19.14 4.28 16.65
N GLU A 239 19.33 4.58 15.39
CA GLU A 239 19.15 3.63 14.32
C GLU A 239 20.52 3.14 13.80
N SER A 240 20.52 2.01 13.08
CA SER A 240 21.75 1.37 12.61
C SER A 240 22.00 1.52 11.11
N VAL A 241 21.02 2.04 10.35
CA VAL A 241 21.08 2.17 8.90
C VAL A 241 20.98 3.63 8.51
N TYR A 242 22.04 4.15 7.92
CA TYR A 242 22.13 5.51 7.37
C TYR A 242 21.99 5.48 5.85
N LEU A 243 21.15 6.38 5.33
CA LEU A 243 20.90 6.57 3.91
C LEU A 243 21.42 7.93 3.50
N SER A 244 22.15 8.01 2.39
CA SER A 244 22.60 9.30 1.87
C SER A 244 22.90 9.25 0.38
N ASP A 245 22.62 10.39 -0.27
CA ASP A 245 23.15 10.75 -1.58
C ASP A 245 23.54 12.25 -1.56
N ASP A 246 23.80 12.85 -2.73
CA ASP A 246 24.22 14.25 -2.84
C ASP A 246 23.20 15.24 -2.25
N ASN A 247 21.91 14.90 -2.24
CA ASN A 247 20.81 15.77 -1.84
C ASN A 247 19.90 15.20 -0.74
N THR A 248 20.31 14.08 -0.13
CA THR A 248 19.46 13.36 0.83
C THR A 248 20.29 12.88 2.01
N THR A 249 19.72 13.00 3.21
CA THR A 249 20.09 12.21 4.37
C THR A 249 18.87 11.44 4.85
N GLY A 250 19.07 10.24 5.41
CA GLY A 250 17.94 9.42 5.84
C GLY A 250 18.35 8.28 6.75
N PHE A 251 17.37 7.52 7.17
CA PHE A 251 17.58 6.32 7.99
C PHE A 251 16.45 5.31 7.81
N MET A 252 16.70 4.08 8.29
CA MET A 252 15.68 3.06 8.43
C MET A 252 15.42 2.75 9.90
N LYS A 253 14.14 2.61 10.26
CA LYS A 253 13.67 2.10 11.55
C LYS A 253 12.79 0.88 11.32
N TYR A 254 13.18 -0.26 11.91
CA TYR A 254 12.51 -1.52 11.68
C TYR A 254 11.26 -1.70 12.55
N TYR A 255 10.25 -2.34 11.97
CA TYR A 255 9.09 -2.87 12.69
C TYR A 255 9.37 -4.28 13.24
N ASP A 256 8.53 -4.73 14.18
CA ASP A 256 8.65 -6.05 14.82
C ASP A 256 8.74 -7.17 13.76
N GLY A 257 9.71 -8.05 13.94
CA GLY A 257 10.04 -9.12 13.00
C GLY A 257 10.99 -8.73 11.86
N GLY A 258 11.36 -7.44 11.71
CA GLY A 258 12.41 -6.96 10.81
C GLY A 258 12.08 -7.00 9.31
N ARG A 259 10.90 -7.50 8.92
CA ARG A 259 10.51 -7.55 7.49
C ARG A 259 10.16 -6.18 6.93
N TYR A 260 9.54 -5.34 7.75
CA TYR A 260 9.14 -4.00 7.32
C TYR A 260 9.99 -2.94 8.01
N ALA A 261 10.26 -1.86 7.28
CA ALA A 261 10.97 -0.72 7.82
C ALA A 261 10.30 0.60 7.39
N PHE A 262 10.25 1.54 8.33
CA PHE A 262 10.05 2.94 8.02
C PHE A 262 11.36 3.50 7.48
N VAL A 263 11.29 4.15 6.36
CA VAL A 263 12.42 4.81 5.69
C VAL A 263 12.13 6.30 5.64
N ALA A 264 13.01 7.10 6.20
CA ALA A 264 12.96 8.56 6.10
C ALA A 264 13.99 9.06 5.08
N LEU A 265 13.58 9.99 4.22
CA LEU A 265 14.45 10.67 3.27
C LEU A 265 14.27 12.17 3.46
N LEU A 266 15.26 12.81 4.08
CA LEU A 266 15.26 14.23 4.37
C LEU A 266 16.07 14.97 3.30
N PRO A 267 15.44 15.83 2.47
CA PRO A 267 16.18 16.64 1.52
C PRO A 267 17.22 17.52 2.20
N SER A 268 18.34 17.78 1.53
CA SER A 268 19.37 18.71 2.01
C SER A 268 18.81 20.12 2.22
N GLU A 269 19.40 20.88 3.13
CA GLU A 269 18.99 22.27 3.37
C GLU A 269 19.02 23.09 2.09
N GLY A 270 17.95 23.86 1.86
CA GLY A 270 17.77 24.67 0.65
C GLY A 270 17.14 23.93 -0.53
N VAL A 271 16.96 22.61 -0.46
CA VAL A 271 16.20 21.85 -1.45
C VAL A 271 14.75 21.79 -1.01
N SER A 272 13.83 22.33 -1.82
CA SER A 272 12.41 22.23 -1.53
C SER A 272 11.90 20.79 -1.67
N ILE A 273 10.87 20.44 -0.90
CA ILE A 273 10.25 19.10 -1.04
C ILE A 273 9.70 18.86 -2.44
N ALA A 274 9.19 19.91 -3.10
CA ALA A 274 8.69 19.84 -4.46
C ALA A 274 9.81 19.52 -5.47
N ASP A 275 10.94 20.23 -5.39
CA ASP A 275 12.10 19.97 -6.26
C ASP A 275 12.69 18.58 -5.98
N TYR A 276 12.74 18.17 -4.72
CA TYR A 276 13.21 16.86 -4.35
C TYR A 276 12.33 15.73 -4.95
N VAL A 277 11.01 15.84 -4.81
CA VAL A 277 10.05 14.88 -5.39
C VAL A 277 10.12 14.90 -6.91
N ALA A 278 10.23 16.08 -7.56
CA ALA A 278 10.38 16.20 -9.00
C ALA A 278 11.64 15.48 -9.53
N GLY A 279 12.74 15.49 -8.75
CA GLY A 279 13.98 14.79 -9.07
C GLY A 279 14.05 13.32 -8.61
N LEU A 280 13.01 12.81 -7.96
CA LEU A 280 13.01 11.44 -7.45
C LEU A 280 12.74 10.45 -8.58
N THR A 281 13.58 9.42 -8.69
CA THR A 281 13.45 8.33 -9.65
C THR A 281 13.48 6.98 -8.93
N GLY A 282 12.98 5.92 -9.57
CA GLY A 282 13.07 4.57 -9.00
C GLY A 282 14.52 4.12 -8.81
N GLY A 283 15.40 4.43 -9.77
CA GLY A 283 16.83 4.15 -9.63
C GLY A 283 17.45 4.84 -8.41
N LYS A 284 17.05 6.08 -8.10
CA LYS A 284 17.49 6.79 -6.90
C LYS A 284 16.98 6.14 -5.61
N LEU A 285 15.70 5.76 -5.57
CA LEU A 285 15.12 5.02 -4.44
C LEU A 285 15.83 3.67 -4.26
N HIS A 286 16.05 2.95 -5.34
CA HIS A 286 16.75 1.67 -5.33
C HIS A 286 18.18 1.81 -4.79
N ALA A 287 18.94 2.81 -5.26
CA ALA A 287 20.30 3.07 -4.79
C ALA A 287 20.31 3.39 -3.29
N LEU A 288 19.44 4.31 -2.82
CA LEU A 288 19.35 4.67 -1.40
C LEU A 288 19.05 3.46 -0.51
N LEU A 289 18.18 2.55 -0.95
CA LEU A 289 17.82 1.37 -0.17
C LEU A 289 18.91 0.28 -0.18
N ASN A 290 19.68 0.13 -1.25
CA ASN A 290 20.66 -0.94 -1.41
C ASN A 290 22.11 -0.52 -1.10
N GLU A 291 22.45 0.76 -1.25
CA GLU A 291 23.79 1.30 -1.01
C GLU A 291 23.91 2.00 0.36
N HIS A 292 23.05 1.63 1.29
CA HIS A 292 23.02 2.19 2.64
C HIS A 292 24.31 1.85 3.42
N ARG A 293 24.60 2.66 4.46
CA ARG A 293 25.74 2.46 5.36
C ARG A 293 25.26 2.02 6.73
N TYR A 294 25.98 1.10 7.33
CA TYR A 294 25.77 0.78 8.74
C TYR A 294 26.57 1.73 9.63
N GLY A 295 25.93 2.24 10.68
CA GLY A 295 26.54 3.17 11.62
C GLY A 295 25.56 3.57 12.72
N THR A 296 25.93 4.53 13.56
CA THR A 296 24.99 5.08 14.53
C THR A 296 24.30 6.30 13.94
N VAL A 297 22.97 6.28 13.87
CA VAL A 297 22.16 7.42 13.45
C VAL A 297 21.34 7.91 14.63
N GLU A 298 21.62 9.13 15.13
CA GLU A 298 20.70 9.84 16.02
C GLU A 298 19.53 10.35 15.19
N ALA A 299 18.40 9.67 15.29
CA ALA A 299 17.22 9.89 14.48
C ALA A 299 16.09 10.52 15.31
N ALA A 300 15.35 11.46 14.71
CA ALA A 300 14.13 11.97 15.30
C ALA A 300 12.99 12.01 14.27
N ILE A 301 11.86 11.39 14.60
CA ILE A 301 10.64 11.33 13.77
C ILE A 301 9.55 12.15 14.46
N PRO A 302 8.89 13.12 13.81
CA PRO A 302 7.70 13.73 14.36
C PRO A 302 6.58 12.68 14.49
N ARG A 303 5.80 12.75 15.58
CA ARG A 303 4.53 12.03 15.63
C ARG A 303 3.57 12.62 14.60
N PHE A 304 3.03 11.82 13.70
CA PHE A 304 2.12 12.31 12.66
C PHE A 304 1.10 11.25 12.22
N THR A 305 0.03 11.73 11.61
CA THR A 305 -0.95 10.90 10.91
C THR A 305 -1.01 11.37 9.46
N ALA A 306 -0.95 10.44 8.52
CA ALA A 306 -1.12 10.70 7.10
C ALA A 306 -2.31 9.91 6.57
N SER A 307 -3.13 10.55 5.76
CA SER A 307 -4.22 9.88 5.05
C SER A 307 -4.43 10.56 3.71
N SER A 308 -4.69 9.77 2.69
CA SER A 308 -5.04 10.29 1.37
C SER A 308 -6.28 9.58 0.84
N SER A 309 -7.11 10.34 0.13
CA SER A 309 -8.27 9.84 -0.61
C SER A 309 -8.17 10.41 -2.01
N LEU A 310 -7.62 9.62 -2.94
CA LEU A 310 -7.24 10.07 -4.26
C LEU A 310 -8.09 9.39 -5.33
N GLU A 311 -8.44 10.14 -6.34
CA GLU A 311 -8.89 9.65 -7.63
C GLU A 311 -7.70 9.74 -8.59
N LEU A 312 -7.16 8.59 -9.01
CA LEU A 312 -5.87 8.50 -9.68
C LEU A 312 -5.94 8.58 -11.21
N SER A 313 -7.14 8.69 -11.81
CA SER A 313 -7.29 8.63 -13.27
C SER A 313 -6.46 9.69 -14.00
N ASP A 314 -6.44 10.92 -13.50
CA ASP A 314 -5.68 11.99 -14.15
C ASP A 314 -4.17 11.81 -14.00
N ALA A 315 -3.70 11.36 -12.85
CA ALA A 315 -2.30 11.00 -12.64
C ALA A 315 -1.86 9.87 -13.57
N LEU A 316 -2.67 8.82 -13.70
CA LEU A 316 -2.39 7.69 -14.57
C LEU A 316 -2.43 8.07 -16.07
N LYS A 317 -3.36 8.95 -16.48
CA LYS A 317 -3.37 9.52 -17.83
C LYS A 317 -2.10 10.33 -18.11
N ALA A 318 -1.66 11.15 -17.15
CA ALA A 318 -0.42 11.91 -17.27
C ALA A 318 0.81 10.99 -17.36
N MET A 319 0.77 9.81 -16.75
CA MET A 319 1.81 8.78 -16.87
C MET A 319 1.76 8.04 -18.21
N GLY A 320 0.63 8.07 -18.95
CA GLY A 320 0.49 7.45 -20.26
C GLY A 320 -0.67 6.47 -20.42
N VAL A 321 -1.41 6.12 -19.37
CA VAL A 321 -2.61 5.29 -19.47
C VAL A 321 -3.78 6.16 -19.89
N THR A 322 -3.99 6.36 -21.18
CA THR A 322 -5.06 7.22 -21.70
C THR A 322 -6.27 6.45 -22.17
N ASP A 323 -6.06 5.35 -22.89
CA ASP A 323 -7.11 4.63 -23.58
C ASP A 323 -8.05 3.89 -22.63
N ALA A 324 -7.54 3.33 -21.54
CA ALA A 324 -8.38 2.65 -20.54
C ALA A 324 -9.48 3.55 -19.95
N PHE A 325 -9.29 4.87 -19.97
CA PHE A 325 -10.22 5.87 -19.44
C PHE A 325 -11.10 6.54 -20.51
N ASP A 326 -10.92 6.18 -21.78
CA ASP A 326 -11.68 6.75 -22.91
C ASP A 326 -12.70 5.73 -23.42
N ALA A 327 -13.98 6.02 -23.27
CA ALA A 327 -15.07 5.14 -23.69
C ALA A 327 -15.04 4.77 -25.20
N SER A 328 -14.37 5.58 -26.04
CA SER A 328 -14.26 5.31 -27.49
C SER A 328 -13.00 4.52 -27.86
N ARG A 329 -12.01 4.43 -26.98
CA ARG A 329 -10.70 3.81 -27.25
C ARG A 329 -10.37 2.62 -26.37
N ALA A 330 -10.99 2.55 -25.18
CA ALA A 330 -10.75 1.47 -24.24
C ALA A 330 -11.05 0.09 -24.89
N ASP A 331 -10.07 -0.78 -24.88
CA ASP A 331 -10.23 -2.17 -25.25
C ASP A 331 -10.11 -3.06 -24.00
N LEU A 332 -11.23 -3.19 -23.30
CA LEU A 332 -11.37 -4.02 -22.10
C LEU A 332 -12.26 -5.25 -22.35
N ARG A 333 -12.33 -5.70 -23.60
CA ARG A 333 -13.21 -6.80 -24.01
C ARG A 333 -12.83 -8.15 -23.39
N ALA A 334 -11.59 -8.33 -22.97
CA ALA A 334 -11.18 -9.55 -22.28
C ALA A 334 -11.73 -9.64 -20.83
N MET A 335 -12.27 -8.54 -20.26
CA MET A 335 -13.07 -8.62 -19.03
C MET A 335 -14.45 -9.24 -19.24
N GLY A 336 -14.96 -9.20 -20.48
CA GLY A 336 -16.33 -9.59 -20.84
C GLY A 336 -16.99 -8.57 -21.76
N GLY A 337 -18.32 -8.53 -21.79
CA GLY A 337 -19.05 -7.64 -22.68
C GLY A 337 -20.46 -7.30 -22.24
N ALA A 338 -20.96 -6.17 -22.72
CA ALA A 338 -22.37 -5.83 -22.74
C ALA A 338 -22.83 -5.57 -24.16
N PRO A 339 -24.08 -5.86 -24.49
CA PRO A 339 -24.64 -5.50 -25.80
C PRO A 339 -24.58 -3.98 -25.96
N ASN A 340 -23.84 -3.51 -26.95
CA ASN A 340 -23.71 -2.10 -27.36
C ASN A 340 -22.96 -1.15 -26.40
N ASP A 341 -22.37 -1.63 -25.32
CA ASP A 341 -21.64 -0.77 -24.38
C ASP A 341 -20.15 -1.11 -24.36
N GLN A 342 -19.32 -0.07 -24.47
CA GLN A 342 -17.88 -0.18 -24.28
C GLN A 342 -17.57 -0.02 -22.80
N LEU A 343 -16.88 -1.02 -22.24
CA LEU A 343 -16.33 -0.92 -20.90
C LEU A 343 -15.11 -0.02 -20.91
N TYR A 344 -15.05 0.88 -19.96
CA TYR A 344 -13.88 1.71 -19.68
C TYR A 344 -13.74 1.93 -18.17
N VAL A 345 -12.54 2.24 -17.72
CA VAL A 345 -12.29 2.57 -16.31
C VAL A 345 -12.83 3.97 -16.04
N SER A 346 -13.85 4.07 -15.20
CA SER A 346 -14.44 5.37 -14.87
C SER A 346 -13.69 6.11 -13.77
N ALA A 347 -13.11 5.38 -12.81
CA ALA A 347 -12.27 5.93 -11.77
C ALA A 347 -11.38 4.86 -11.13
N VAL A 348 -10.21 5.29 -10.66
CA VAL A 348 -9.31 4.51 -9.80
C VAL A 348 -9.29 5.16 -8.43
N LEU A 349 -10.04 4.57 -7.50
CA LEU A 349 -10.20 5.09 -6.15
C LEU A 349 -9.14 4.48 -5.22
N HIS A 350 -8.27 5.33 -4.70
CA HIS A 350 -7.18 4.94 -3.81
C HIS A 350 -7.30 5.64 -2.48
N LYS A 351 -7.37 4.85 -1.41
CA LYS A 351 -7.42 5.39 -0.05
C LYS A 351 -6.41 4.71 0.84
N THR A 352 -5.64 5.52 1.54
CA THR A 352 -4.57 5.10 2.44
C THR A 352 -4.71 5.79 3.78
N TYR A 353 -4.28 5.12 4.81
CA TYR A 353 -4.20 5.64 6.18
C TYR A 353 -2.95 5.09 6.87
N LEU A 354 -2.24 5.95 7.58
CA LEU A 354 -1.08 5.64 8.37
C LEU A 354 -1.03 6.58 9.58
N SER A 355 -0.88 6.02 10.78
CA SER A 355 -0.66 6.79 12.00
C SER A 355 0.63 6.29 12.66
N LEU A 356 1.58 7.19 12.86
CA LEU A 356 2.89 6.89 13.43
C LEU A 356 3.00 7.52 14.82
N ASP A 357 3.22 6.68 15.83
CA ASP A 357 3.41 7.07 17.22
C ASP A 357 4.60 6.34 17.87
N GLU A 358 4.76 6.50 19.18
CA GLU A 358 5.85 5.89 19.97
C GLU A 358 5.84 4.37 19.98
N ASN A 359 4.71 3.73 19.68
CA ASN A 359 4.57 2.28 19.72
C ASN A 359 4.80 1.62 18.37
N GLY A 360 4.68 2.38 17.31
CA GLY A 360 4.73 1.91 15.94
C GLY A 360 3.79 2.68 15.05
N THR A 361 3.33 2.00 14.03
CA THR A 361 2.17 2.41 13.27
C THR A 361 0.98 1.69 13.89
N LYS A 362 0.33 2.35 14.85
CA LYS A 362 -0.80 1.92 15.70
C LYS A 362 -0.55 0.69 16.58
N ALA A 363 -0.09 0.85 17.87
CA ALA A 363 0.09 -0.29 18.81
C ALA A 363 0.21 0.01 20.30
N ALA A 364 0.41 -1.04 21.12
CA ALA A 364 0.72 -1.03 22.57
C ALA A 364 1.97 -1.88 22.91
N ALA A 365 2.79 -1.42 23.86
CA ALA A 365 4.20 -1.74 24.09
C ALA A 365 4.59 -3.13 24.62
N VAL A 366 5.85 -3.58 24.31
CA VAL A 366 6.68 -4.53 25.10
C VAL A 366 8.17 -4.30 24.79
N THR A 367 9.05 -4.38 25.81
CA THR A 367 10.48 -4.04 25.81
C THR A 367 11.41 -5.20 25.42
N ALA A 368 12.51 -4.94 24.72
CA ALA A 368 13.63 -5.86 24.49
C ALA A 368 15.00 -5.16 24.68
N VAL A 369 16.01 -5.92 25.13
CA VAL A 369 17.37 -5.46 25.48
C VAL A 369 18.39 -5.91 24.43
N VAL A 370 19.27 -5.02 24.00
CA VAL A 370 20.36 -5.29 23.05
C VAL A 370 21.71 -5.31 23.75
N ALA A 371 22.59 -6.26 23.37
CA ALA A 371 23.94 -6.39 23.88
C ALA A 371 24.97 -5.78 22.90
N ASP A 372 25.86 -4.94 23.44
CA ASP A 372 26.87 -4.17 22.74
C ASP A 372 28.17 -4.99 22.53
N THR A 373 28.80 -4.92 21.34
CA THR A 373 30.13 -5.43 21.09
C THR A 373 31.07 -4.29 20.72
N ALA A 374 32.14 -4.13 21.50
CA ALA A 374 33.11 -3.07 21.38
C ALA A 374 33.96 -3.15 20.09
N SER A 375 33.98 -2.06 19.33
CA SER A 375 34.90 -1.80 18.21
C SER A 375 35.94 -0.75 18.60
N ALA A 376 37.13 -0.79 17.98
CA ALA A 376 38.33 -0.02 18.37
C ALA A 376 38.38 1.42 17.82
N GLU A 377 37.44 1.86 16.98
CA GLU A 377 37.25 3.26 16.59
C GLU A 377 35.85 3.70 16.96
N PRO A 378 35.65 4.96 17.43
CA PRO A 378 34.31 5.46 17.67
C PRO A 378 33.54 5.41 16.34
N PRO A 379 32.35 4.77 16.30
CA PRO A 379 31.55 4.72 15.09
C PRO A 379 31.19 6.14 14.66
N GLU A 380 31.21 6.38 13.34
CA GLU A 380 30.71 7.63 12.78
C GLU A 380 29.24 7.82 13.21
N VAL A 381 28.95 8.95 13.84
CA VAL A 381 27.60 9.27 14.32
C VAL A 381 26.97 10.25 13.35
N HIS A 382 25.93 9.81 12.67
CA HIS A 382 25.10 10.67 11.82
C HIS A 382 23.92 11.22 12.64
N ARG A 383 23.40 12.38 12.24
CA ARG A 383 22.21 12.96 12.86
C ARG A 383 21.19 13.32 11.80
N VAL A 384 19.97 12.77 11.91
CA VAL A 384 18.86 13.02 10.99
C VAL A 384 17.61 13.34 11.79
N VAL A 385 17.22 14.62 11.76
CA VAL A 385 16.05 15.13 12.48
C VAL A 385 15.00 15.57 11.47
N LEU A 386 13.84 14.93 11.49
CA LEU A 386 12.74 15.24 10.59
C LEU A 386 11.94 16.44 11.11
N ASP A 387 12.58 17.60 11.14
CA ASP A 387 12.04 18.88 11.64
C ASP A 387 11.56 19.82 10.51
N ARG A 388 11.57 19.33 9.29
CA ARG A 388 11.14 20.02 8.07
C ARG A 388 10.62 19.00 7.04
N PRO A 389 10.05 19.41 5.88
CA PRO A 389 9.47 18.50 4.90
C PRO A 389 10.38 17.36 4.48
N PHE A 390 9.83 16.16 4.46
CA PHE A 390 10.54 14.93 4.12
C PHE A 390 9.68 13.95 3.32
N VAL A 391 10.33 13.04 2.60
CA VAL A 391 9.71 11.86 1.99
C VAL A 391 9.85 10.70 2.96
N TYR A 392 8.84 9.86 3.05
CA TYR A 392 8.90 8.61 3.81
C TYR A 392 8.35 7.43 3.04
N MET A 393 8.81 6.24 3.41
CA MET A 393 8.29 4.98 2.90
C MET A 393 8.06 3.99 4.04
N ILE A 394 7.14 3.07 3.84
CA ILE A 394 7.15 1.76 4.52
C ILE A 394 7.61 0.75 3.48
N VAL A 395 8.73 0.11 3.73
CA VAL A 395 9.38 -0.81 2.78
C VAL A 395 9.26 -2.24 3.29
N ASP A 396 8.87 -3.16 2.43
CA ASP A 396 9.10 -4.59 2.62
C ASP A 396 10.54 -4.91 2.23
N THR A 397 11.40 -5.14 3.21
CA THR A 397 12.84 -5.32 2.99
C THR A 397 13.19 -6.66 2.32
N HIS A 398 12.29 -7.65 2.36
CA HIS A 398 12.47 -8.93 1.68
C HIS A 398 12.28 -8.84 0.17
N ALA A 399 11.38 -7.96 -0.27
CA ALA A 399 11.11 -7.73 -1.68
C ALA A 399 11.73 -6.42 -2.20
N ASN A 400 12.37 -5.66 -1.31
CA ASN A 400 12.88 -4.30 -1.58
C ASN A 400 11.82 -3.41 -2.23
N LEU A 401 10.61 -3.38 -1.64
CA LEU A 401 9.39 -2.87 -2.24
C LEU A 401 8.75 -1.78 -1.37
N PRO A 402 8.49 -0.56 -1.89
CA PRO A 402 7.73 0.46 -1.16
C PRO A 402 6.24 0.09 -1.11
N LEU A 403 5.79 -0.35 0.07
CA LEU A 403 4.37 -0.57 0.36
C LEU A 403 3.59 0.73 0.43
N PHE A 404 4.21 1.71 1.10
CA PHE A 404 3.73 3.08 1.18
C PHE A 404 4.85 4.03 0.81
N LEU A 405 4.48 5.12 0.19
CA LEU A 405 5.36 6.22 -0.16
C LEU A 405 4.58 7.52 0.02
N GLY A 406 5.17 8.48 0.70
CA GLY A 406 4.48 9.74 0.95
C GLY A 406 5.41 10.90 1.30
N THR A 407 4.79 12.06 1.46
CA THR A 407 5.46 13.29 1.89
C THR A 407 4.78 13.83 3.14
N VAL A 408 5.58 14.34 4.06
CA VAL A 408 5.11 15.20 5.15
C VAL A 408 5.63 16.60 4.87
N THR A 409 4.71 17.53 4.66
CA THR A 409 5.01 18.91 4.29
C THR A 409 4.67 19.89 5.41
N GLN A 410 3.80 19.46 6.32
CA GLN A 410 3.33 20.19 7.49
C GLN A 410 2.86 19.21 8.56
N MET A 411 2.74 19.68 9.79
CA MET A 411 2.11 18.92 10.87
C MET A 411 0.62 19.19 10.86
N ASN A 412 -0.14 18.10 10.81
CA ASN A 412 -1.58 18.18 11.03
C ASN A 412 -1.82 18.32 12.53
N GLY A 413 -2.52 19.38 12.95
CA GLY A 413 -2.86 19.67 14.34
C GLY A 413 -3.85 18.67 14.95
#